data_4359607cc9cb4bb1fd1c2b39c5d1bbfc
#
_entry.id   4359607cc9cb4bb1fd1c2b39c5d1bbfc
#
_cell.length_a   1.000
_cell.length_b   1.000
_cell.length_c   1.000
_cell.angle_alpha   90.00
_cell.angle_beta   90.00
_cell.angle_gamma   90.00
#
_symmetry.space_group_name_H-M   'P 1'
#
loop_
_entity.id
_entity.type
_entity.pdbx_description
1 polymer ?
#
loop_
_entity_poly.entity_id
_entity_poly.type
_entity_poly.pdbx_seq_one_letter_code
_entity_poly.pdbx_strand_id
1 'polypeptide(L)'
;MGRPRQYDEQNLLDTAQELFWTRGYDRTSLEEVARASGVGTSSLYARYGSKLGLFLRVFGRYCAARVELATGGPAGPSADLEAAASEYLDRVVSDCLSYADRRGCLMLNSIAELGDRFPEVLAVADAAIDEMESALTARLCETADAHHIALSPADARRAAETTVLASQGIVQLSRLRVPPRRLRELAARSSRLVARPA
;
A
#
# COMPACT_ATOMS: atom_id res chain seq x y z
N MET A 1 -11.17 31.83 -27.48
CA MET A 1 -10.43 31.15 -26.40
C MET A 1 -11.34 30.08 -25.84
N GLY A 2 -11.03 28.80 -26.13
CA GLY A 2 -11.80 27.66 -25.61
C GLY A 2 -11.55 27.50 -24.12
N ARG A 3 -12.61 27.40 -23.33
CA ARG A 3 -12.56 27.05 -21.90
C ARG A 3 -11.76 25.74 -21.74
N PRO A 4 -10.73 25.65 -20.86
CA PRO A 4 -10.02 24.41 -20.65
C PRO A 4 -11.05 23.33 -20.32
N ARG A 5 -11.07 22.23 -21.07
CA ARG A 5 -11.89 21.07 -20.70
C ARG A 5 -11.41 20.61 -19.33
N GLN A 6 -12.28 20.75 -18.34
CA GLN A 6 -12.08 20.21 -17.01
C GLN A 6 -12.11 18.69 -17.17
N TYR A 7 -10.93 18.05 -17.31
CA TYR A 7 -10.84 16.60 -17.33
C TYR A 7 -11.01 16.07 -15.91
N ASP A 8 -11.57 14.89 -15.80
CA ASP A 8 -11.66 14.19 -14.54
C ASP A 8 -10.26 13.68 -14.14
N GLU A 9 -9.61 14.39 -13.21
CA GLU A 9 -8.27 14.04 -12.71
C GLU A 9 -8.28 12.67 -12.05
N GLN A 10 -9.37 12.30 -11.37
CA GLN A 10 -9.48 11.00 -10.72
C GLN A 10 -9.43 9.88 -11.76
N ASN A 11 -10.23 9.97 -12.83
CA ASN A 11 -10.21 9.01 -13.93
C ASN A 11 -8.84 8.92 -14.61
N LEU A 12 -8.17 10.06 -14.80
CA LEU A 12 -6.80 10.06 -15.33
C LEU A 12 -5.84 9.29 -14.43
N LEU A 13 -5.84 9.59 -13.13
CA LEU A 13 -4.93 8.94 -12.18
C LEU A 13 -5.23 7.45 -12.01
N ASP A 14 -6.51 7.06 -12.04
CA ASP A 14 -6.92 5.66 -12.00
C ASP A 14 -6.45 4.90 -13.25
N THR A 15 -6.65 5.50 -14.43
CA THR A 15 -6.17 4.94 -15.70
C THR A 15 -4.65 4.80 -15.73
N ALA A 16 -3.93 5.83 -15.29
CA ALA A 16 -2.47 5.79 -15.22
C ALA A 16 -1.98 4.73 -14.22
N GLN A 17 -2.63 4.63 -13.05
CA GLN A 17 -2.33 3.61 -12.05
C GLN A 17 -2.49 2.20 -12.62
N GLU A 18 -3.59 1.93 -13.30
CA GLU A 18 -3.86 0.63 -13.91
C GLU A 18 -2.78 0.27 -14.95
N LEU A 19 -2.39 1.21 -15.80
CA LEU A 19 -1.36 1.00 -16.81
C LEU A 19 0.03 0.76 -16.19
N PHE A 20 0.44 1.60 -15.23
CA PHE A 20 1.72 1.43 -14.55
C PHE A 20 1.78 0.12 -13.74
N TRP A 21 0.67 -0.25 -13.10
CA TRP A 21 0.64 -1.46 -12.28
C TRP A 21 0.66 -2.75 -13.10
N THR A 22 -0.04 -2.76 -14.23
CA THR A 22 -0.15 -3.97 -15.06
C THR A 22 0.99 -4.14 -16.04
N ARG A 23 1.57 -3.05 -16.55
CA ARG A 23 2.60 -3.07 -17.59
C ARG A 23 3.98 -2.70 -17.11
N GLY A 24 4.07 -2.06 -15.95
CA GLY A 24 5.30 -1.45 -15.44
C GLY A 24 5.55 -0.04 -15.98
N TYR A 25 6.50 0.64 -15.36
CA TYR A 25 6.85 2.01 -15.73
C TYR A 25 7.40 2.10 -17.15
N ASP A 26 8.39 1.29 -17.51
CA ASP A 26 9.09 1.45 -18.79
C ASP A 26 8.18 1.22 -19.99
N ARG A 27 7.26 0.28 -19.91
CA ARG A 27 6.32 -0.10 -20.98
C ARG A 27 5.05 0.75 -21.05
N THR A 28 4.95 1.79 -20.23
CA THR A 28 3.82 2.74 -20.26
C THR A 28 4.31 4.10 -20.73
N SER A 29 3.72 4.66 -21.78
CA SER A 29 4.04 6.01 -22.27
C SER A 29 2.97 7.03 -21.86
N LEU A 30 3.32 8.35 -21.87
CA LEU A 30 2.33 9.40 -21.63
C LEU A 30 1.27 9.46 -22.72
N GLU A 31 1.61 9.11 -23.97
CA GLU A 31 0.70 9.02 -25.09
C GLU A 31 -0.35 7.91 -24.89
N GLU A 32 0.05 6.78 -24.32
CA GLU A 32 -0.88 5.69 -23.97
C GLU A 32 -1.82 6.09 -22.84
N VAL A 33 -1.29 6.73 -21.79
CA VAL A 33 -2.12 7.27 -20.71
C VAL A 33 -3.10 8.31 -21.24
N ALA A 34 -2.63 9.26 -22.08
CA ALA A 34 -3.45 10.28 -22.72
C ALA A 34 -4.60 9.67 -23.50
N ARG A 35 -4.30 8.70 -24.37
CA ARG A 35 -5.29 7.99 -25.17
C ARG A 35 -6.31 7.21 -24.32
N ALA A 36 -5.85 6.51 -23.28
CA ALA A 36 -6.71 5.69 -22.44
C ALA A 36 -7.62 6.53 -21.52
N SER A 37 -7.13 7.67 -21.03
CA SER A 37 -7.88 8.58 -20.15
C SER A 37 -8.72 9.64 -20.89
N GLY A 38 -8.51 9.78 -22.20
CA GLY A 38 -9.16 10.85 -23.00
C GLY A 38 -8.59 12.25 -22.73
N VAL A 39 -7.45 12.37 -22.05
CA VAL A 39 -6.78 13.65 -21.75
C VAL A 39 -5.68 13.90 -22.77
N GLY A 40 -5.57 15.15 -23.26
CA GLY A 40 -4.53 15.50 -24.23
C GLY A 40 -3.12 15.38 -23.65
N THR A 41 -2.17 14.84 -24.42
CA THR A 41 -0.76 14.64 -24.00
C THR A 41 -0.11 15.96 -23.56
N SER A 42 -0.40 17.09 -24.23
CA SER A 42 0.09 18.41 -23.83
C SER A 42 -0.41 18.85 -22.45
N SER A 43 -1.62 18.46 -22.06
CA SER A 43 -2.16 18.71 -20.72
C SER A 43 -1.44 17.89 -19.65
N LEU A 44 -1.06 16.65 -19.97
CA LEU A 44 -0.27 15.82 -19.06
C LEU A 44 1.12 16.42 -18.82
N TYR A 45 1.81 16.84 -19.89
CA TYR A 45 3.11 17.51 -19.76
C TYR A 45 3.00 18.83 -19.00
N ALA A 46 1.98 19.63 -19.28
CA ALA A 46 1.78 20.92 -18.59
C ALA A 46 1.53 20.74 -17.08
N ARG A 47 0.85 19.65 -16.66
CA ARG A 47 0.50 19.41 -15.25
C ARG A 47 1.55 18.64 -14.48
N TYR A 48 2.13 17.62 -15.07
CA TYR A 48 3.03 16.67 -14.37
C TYR A 48 4.48 16.82 -14.80
N GLY A 49 4.77 17.62 -15.83
CA GLY A 49 6.11 17.89 -16.34
C GLY A 49 6.74 16.73 -17.12
N SER A 50 6.60 15.51 -16.63
CA SER A 50 7.22 14.31 -17.20
C SER A 50 6.43 13.04 -16.88
N LYS A 51 6.81 11.92 -17.52
CA LYS A 51 6.30 10.60 -17.19
C LYS A 51 6.58 10.25 -15.72
N LEU A 52 7.79 10.59 -15.22
CA LEU A 52 8.13 10.38 -13.82
C LEU A 52 7.25 11.21 -12.89
N GLY A 53 6.98 12.47 -13.23
CA GLY A 53 6.10 13.33 -12.42
C GLY A 53 4.69 12.77 -12.32
N LEU A 54 4.10 12.29 -13.43
CA LEU A 54 2.81 11.60 -13.39
C LEU A 54 2.87 10.31 -12.57
N PHE A 55 3.92 9.51 -12.79
CA PHE A 55 4.12 8.26 -12.05
C PHE A 55 4.21 8.52 -10.54
N LEU A 56 5.03 9.47 -10.08
CA LEU A 56 5.17 9.80 -8.66
C LEU A 56 3.84 10.29 -8.04
N ARG A 57 3.04 11.03 -8.79
CA ARG A 57 1.70 11.42 -8.35
C ARG A 57 0.77 10.22 -8.13
N VAL A 58 0.77 9.28 -9.07
CA VAL A 58 0.01 8.01 -8.99
C VAL A 58 0.54 7.14 -7.87
N PHE A 59 1.85 7.01 -7.78
CA PHE A 59 2.55 6.18 -6.81
C PHE A 59 2.31 6.64 -5.38
N GLY A 60 2.43 7.96 -5.12
CA GLY A 60 2.13 8.53 -3.81
C GLY A 60 0.67 8.30 -3.39
N ARG A 61 -0.28 8.46 -4.33
CA ARG A 61 -1.69 8.14 -4.05
C ARG A 61 -1.91 6.67 -3.71
N TYR A 62 -1.24 5.76 -4.44
CA TYR A 62 -1.30 4.33 -4.15
C TYR A 62 -0.69 4.01 -2.78
N CYS A 63 0.46 4.58 -2.43
CA CYS A 63 1.11 4.40 -1.14
C CYS A 63 0.22 4.90 0.01
N ALA A 64 -0.42 6.07 -0.14
CA ALA A 64 -1.39 6.57 0.84
C ALA A 64 -2.56 5.58 1.05
N ALA A 65 -3.08 4.96 -0.01
CA ALA A 65 -4.11 3.92 0.12
C ALA A 65 -3.58 2.65 0.85
N ARG A 66 -2.29 2.36 0.81
CA ARG A 66 -1.69 1.28 1.64
C ARG A 66 -1.63 1.66 3.12
N VAL A 67 -1.30 2.92 3.40
CA VAL A 67 -1.38 3.45 4.78
C VAL A 67 -2.81 3.35 5.32
N GLU A 68 -3.82 3.68 4.50
CA GLU A 68 -5.23 3.54 4.88
C GLU A 68 -5.61 2.10 5.26
N LEU A 69 -4.97 1.07 4.69
CA LEU A 69 -5.18 -0.32 5.15
C LEU A 69 -4.63 -0.55 6.56
N ALA A 70 -3.59 0.16 6.97
CA ALA A 70 -3.04 0.06 8.33
C ALA A 70 -3.86 0.87 9.33
N THR A 71 -4.28 2.07 8.95
CA THR A 71 -5.11 2.95 9.80
C THR A 71 -6.58 2.56 9.84
N GLY A 72 -7.08 1.94 8.74
CA GLY A 72 -8.48 1.53 8.59
C GLY A 72 -8.84 0.38 9.54
N GLY A 73 -10.08 0.37 9.99
CA GLY A 73 -10.59 -0.67 10.88
C GLY A 73 -11.76 -0.14 11.71
N PRO A 74 -12.33 -0.96 12.60
CA PRO A 74 -13.32 -0.51 13.58
C PRO A 74 -12.75 0.65 14.41
N ALA A 75 -13.59 1.61 14.76
CA ALA A 75 -13.20 2.67 15.70
C ALA A 75 -12.92 2.07 17.09
N GLY A 76 -11.87 2.57 17.77
CA GLY A 76 -11.48 2.15 19.10
C GLY A 76 -10.57 0.92 19.13
N PRO A 77 -10.19 0.43 20.31
CA PRO A 77 -9.22 -0.65 20.51
C PRO A 77 -9.73 -1.99 19.93
N SER A 78 -8.79 -2.82 19.50
CA SER A 78 -9.08 -4.21 19.10
C SER A 78 -9.36 -5.08 20.34
N ALA A 79 -9.85 -6.32 20.15
CA ALA A 79 -10.15 -7.22 21.25
C ALA A 79 -8.91 -7.60 22.10
N ASP A 80 -7.76 -7.71 21.47
CA ASP A 80 -6.44 -7.94 22.05
C ASP A 80 -5.33 -7.57 21.05
N LEU A 81 -4.06 -7.76 21.41
CA LEU A 81 -2.92 -7.44 20.54
C LEU A 81 -2.85 -8.34 19.29
N GLU A 82 -3.27 -9.61 19.40
CA GLU A 82 -3.34 -10.52 18.26
C GLU A 82 -4.40 -10.04 17.26
N ALA A 83 -5.57 -9.63 17.76
CA ALA A 83 -6.64 -9.08 16.94
C ALA A 83 -6.21 -7.80 16.22
N ALA A 84 -5.48 -6.89 16.90
CA ALA A 84 -4.97 -5.67 16.29
C ALA A 84 -4.08 -5.94 15.08
N ALA A 85 -3.15 -6.90 15.19
CA ALA A 85 -2.30 -7.31 14.08
C ALA A 85 -3.08 -8.09 13.01
N SER A 86 -3.99 -9.00 13.42
CA SER A 86 -4.78 -9.83 12.51
C SER A 86 -5.71 -9.00 11.63
N GLU A 87 -6.40 -8.02 12.19
CA GLU A 87 -7.29 -7.12 11.45
C GLU A 87 -6.60 -6.42 10.27
N TYR A 88 -5.36 -5.97 10.45
CA TYR A 88 -4.58 -5.39 9.37
C TYR A 88 -4.18 -6.45 8.34
N LEU A 89 -3.62 -7.59 8.77
CA LEU A 89 -3.19 -8.65 7.85
C LEU A 89 -4.37 -9.23 7.05
N ASP A 90 -5.56 -9.32 7.63
CA ASP A 90 -6.76 -9.78 6.95
C ASP A 90 -7.24 -8.78 5.88
N ARG A 91 -7.11 -7.47 6.14
CA ARG A 91 -7.35 -6.44 5.11
C ARG A 91 -6.36 -6.57 3.96
N VAL A 92 -5.08 -6.79 4.25
CA VAL A 92 -4.05 -7.02 3.22
C VAL A 92 -4.35 -8.28 2.39
N VAL A 93 -4.73 -9.38 3.04
CA VAL A 93 -5.13 -10.61 2.33
C VAL A 93 -6.35 -10.35 1.44
N SER A 94 -7.35 -9.65 1.95
CA SER A 94 -8.58 -9.33 1.21
C SER A 94 -8.28 -8.45 -0.01
N ASP A 95 -7.45 -7.44 0.16
CA ASP A 95 -6.97 -6.60 -0.95
C ASP A 95 -6.22 -7.41 -2.01
N CYS A 96 -5.30 -8.28 -1.61
CA CYS A 96 -4.60 -9.18 -2.54
C CYS A 96 -5.55 -10.09 -3.31
N LEU A 97 -6.64 -10.54 -2.69
CA LEU A 97 -7.62 -11.45 -3.30
C LEU A 97 -8.65 -10.72 -4.18
N SER A 98 -8.79 -9.41 -4.04
CA SER A 98 -9.72 -8.62 -4.86
C SER A 98 -9.30 -8.53 -6.33
N TYR A 99 -8.00 -8.72 -6.63
CA TYR A 99 -7.45 -8.72 -7.98
C TYR A 99 -7.30 -10.16 -8.52
N ALA A 100 -8.07 -10.52 -9.53
CA ALA A 100 -8.07 -11.86 -10.11
C ALA A 100 -6.71 -12.26 -10.71
N ASP A 101 -5.97 -11.29 -11.25
CA ASP A 101 -4.63 -11.48 -11.83
C ASP A 101 -3.51 -11.58 -10.78
N ARG A 102 -3.80 -11.32 -9.51
CA ARG A 102 -2.83 -11.36 -8.40
C ARG A 102 -1.58 -10.52 -8.71
N ARG A 103 -1.78 -9.30 -9.19
CA ARG A 103 -0.73 -8.38 -9.66
C ARG A 103 0.27 -7.92 -8.59
N GLY A 104 0.04 -8.27 -7.33
CA GLY A 104 0.89 -7.88 -6.20
C GLY A 104 0.61 -6.44 -5.74
N CYS A 105 1.63 -5.79 -5.20
CA CYS A 105 1.58 -4.42 -4.72
C CYS A 105 2.35 -3.50 -5.67
N LEU A 106 1.74 -2.40 -6.14
CA LEU A 106 2.43 -1.43 -6.98
C LEU A 106 3.67 -0.86 -6.28
N MET A 107 3.59 -0.62 -4.95
CA MET A 107 4.73 -0.12 -4.17
C MET A 107 5.92 -1.08 -4.24
N LEU A 108 5.73 -2.36 -3.91
CA LEU A 108 6.81 -3.36 -3.96
C LEU A 108 7.33 -3.60 -5.38
N ASN A 109 6.44 -3.63 -6.37
CA ASN A 109 6.82 -3.77 -7.78
C ASN A 109 7.70 -2.58 -8.22
N SER A 110 7.32 -1.35 -7.83
CA SER A 110 8.04 -0.13 -8.20
C SER A 110 9.39 0.01 -7.50
N ILE A 111 9.50 -0.41 -6.24
CA ILE A 111 10.79 -0.47 -5.55
C ILE A 111 11.76 -1.37 -6.33
N ALA A 112 11.32 -2.55 -6.75
CA ALA A 112 12.14 -3.51 -7.48
C ALA A 112 12.49 -3.06 -8.91
N GLU A 113 11.59 -2.34 -9.60
CA GLU A 113 11.79 -1.88 -10.98
C GLU A 113 12.59 -0.58 -11.08
N LEU A 114 12.40 0.33 -10.13
CA LEU A 114 12.78 1.74 -10.26
C LEU A 114 13.69 2.27 -9.15
N GLY A 115 13.85 1.55 -8.04
CA GLY A 115 14.55 2.04 -6.86
C GLY A 115 15.98 2.48 -7.15
N ASP A 116 16.72 1.73 -7.97
CA ASP A 116 18.09 2.07 -8.35
C ASP A 116 18.17 3.26 -9.32
N ARG A 117 17.06 3.63 -9.97
CA ARG A 117 17.02 4.67 -11.01
C ARG A 117 16.43 5.99 -10.53
N PHE A 118 15.50 5.93 -9.60
CA PHE A 118 14.72 7.06 -9.12
C PHE A 118 14.64 7.05 -7.58
N PRO A 119 15.55 7.74 -6.89
CA PRO A 119 15.55 7.80 -5.42
C PRO A 119 14.24 8.33 -4.83
N GLU A 120 13.48 9.14 -5.60
CA GLU A 120 12.18 9.65 -5.19
C GLU A 120 11.15 8.52 -4.97
N VAL A 121 11.28 7.42 -5.72
CA VAL A 121 10.41 6.23 -5.54
C VAL A 121 10.69 5.57 -4.20
N LEU A 122 11.98 5.44 -3.83
CA LEU A 122 12.36 4.90 -2.52
C LEU A 122 11.89 5.80 -1.38
N ALA A 123 12.05 7.11 -1.51
CA ALA A 123 11.64 8.07 -0.49
C ALA A 123 10.12 8.02 -0.23
N VAL A 124 9.29 7.93 -1.29
CA VAL A 124 7.83 7.80 -1.16
C VAL A 124 7.44 6.47 -0.52
N ALA A 125 8.11 5.38 -0.88
CA ALA A 125 7.84 4.06 -0.32
C ALA A 125 8.24 3.96 1.15
N ASP A 126 9.41 4.49 1.51
CA ASP A 126 9.96 4.54 2.86
C ASP A 126 9.02 5.31 3.80
N ALA A 127 8.62 6.52 3.41
CA ALA A 127 7.63 7.30 4.15
C ALA A 127 6.31 6.55 4.38
N ALA A 128 5.82 5.82 3.38
CA ALA A 128 4.60 5.05 3.52
C ALA A 128 4.76 3.85 4.47
N ILE A 129 5.93 3.21 4.49
CA ILE A 129 6.24 2.13 5.44
C ILE A 129 6.27 2.70 6.86
N ASP A 130 6.97 3.81 7.08
CA ASP A 130 7.03 4.50 8.39
C ASP A 130 5.63 4.89 8.89
N GLU A 131 4.76 5.40 8.02
CA GLU A 131 3.38 5.73 8.36
C GLU A 131 2.55 4.49 8.74
N MET A 132 2.70 3.37 8.00
CA MET A 132 2.02 2.10 8.33
C MET A 132 2.47 1.57 9.70
N GLU A 133 3.78 1.59 9.98
CA GLU A 133 4.36 1.16 11.26
C GLU A 133 3.89 2.05 12.41
N SER A 134 3.86 3.35 12.20
CA SER A 134 3.37 4.31 13.19
C SER A 134 1.89 4.11 13.50
N ALA A 135 1.06 3.89 12.49
CA ALA A 135 -0.36 3.63 12.65
C ALA A 135 -0.63 2.34 13.45
N LEU A 136 0.09 1.27 13.12
CA LEU A 136 -0.04 0.00 13.83
C LEU A 136 0.51 0.09 15.26
N THR A 137 1.61 0.82 15.48
CA THR A 137 2.13 1.08 16.83
C THR A 137 1.09 1.78 17.68
N ALA A 138 0.47 2.84 17.18
CA ALA A 138 -0.59 3.56 17.86
C ALA A 138 -1.79 2.65 18.20
N ARG A 139 -2.20 1.80 17.25
CA ARG A 139 -3.29 0.84 17.45
C ARG A 139 -2.98 -0.19 18.53
N LEU A 140 -1.74 -0.72 18.55
CA LEU A 140 -1.30 -1.66 19.57
C LEU A 140 -1.24 -1.02 20.96
N CYS A 141 -0.73 0.21 21.07
CA CYS A 141 -0.74 0.96 22.34
C CYS A 141 -2.16 1.22 22.84
N GLU A 142 -3.06 1.73 21.97
CA GLU A 142 -4.46 1.95 22.32
C GLU A 142 -5.14 0.68 22.84
N THR A 143 -4.88 -0.46 22.18
CA THR A 143 -5.42 -1.76 22.58
C THR A 143 -4.84 -2.23 23.91
N ALA A 144 -3.53 -2.07 24.12
CA ALA A 144 -2.88 -2.43 25.37
C ALA A 144 -3.42 -1.61 26.57
N ASP A 145 -3.58 -0.30 26.38
CA ASP A 145 -4.13 0.58 27.40
C ASP A 145 -5.56 0.21 27.78
N ALA A 146 -6.40 -0.05 26.78
CA ALA A 146 -7.81 -0.42 26.98
C ALA A 146 -7.99 -1.74 27.73
N HIS A 147 -7.09 -2.69 27.54
CA HIS A 147 -7.15 -4.02 28.16
C HIS A 147 -6.18 -4.21 29.32
N HIS A 148 -5.50 -3.13 29.76
CA HIS A 148 -4.51 -3.15 30.85
C HIS A 148 -3.38 -4.17 30.61
N ILE A 149 -2.96 -4.32 29.34
CA ILE A 149 -1.84 -5.18 28.93
C ILE A 149 -0.54 -4.39 29.09
N ALA A 150 0.44 -4.96 29.82
CA ALA A 150 1.76 -4.36 29.91
C ALA A 150 2.48 -4.46 28.55
N LEU A 151 2.60 -3.34 27.83
CA LEU A 151 3.27 -3.23 26.54
C LEU A 151 4.15 -1.99 26.52
N SER A 152 5.46 -2.15 26.40
CA SER A 152 6.34 -1.01 26.25
C SER A 152 6.18 -0.36 24.86
N PRO A 153 6.43 0.96 24.71
CA PRO A 153 6.42 1.60 23.38
C PRO A 153 7.40 0.96 22.41
N ALA A 154 8.53 0.46 22.90
CA ALA A 154 9.52 -0.25 22.08
C ALA A 154 9.00 -1.62 21.59
N ASP A 155 8.27 -2.34 22.44
CA ASP A 155 7.64 -3.62 22.07
C ASP A 155 6.50 -3.41 21.08
N ALA A 156 5.66 -2.40 21.29
CA ALA A 156 4.61 -2.02 20.36
C ALA A 156 5.18 -1.71 18.96
N ARG A 157 6.25 -0.94 18.91
CA ARG A 157 6.93 -0.61 17.66
C ARG A 157 7.49 -1.86 16.97
N ARG A 158 8.22 -2.72 17.68
CA ARG A 158 8.74 -3.99 17.12
C ARG A 158 7.63 -4.89 16.58
N ALA A 159 6.51 -4.95 17.29
CA ALA A 159 5.33 -5.69 16.86
C ALA A 159 4.74 -5.11 15.57
N ALA A 160 4.62 -3.79 15.46
CA ALA A 160 4.17 -3.11 14.25
C ALA A 160 5.09 -3.35 13.06
N GLU A 161 6.40 -3.13 13.22
CA GLU A 161 7.43 -3.40 12.20
C GLU A 161 7.36 -4.85 11.68
N THR A 162 7.24 -5.83 12.61
CA THR A 162 7.10 -7.24 12.26
C THR A 162 5.80 -7.52 11.52
N THR A 163 4.71 -6.85 11.88
CA THR A 163 3.41 -7.00 11.21
C THR A 163 3.44 -6.43 9.80
N VAL A 164 4.06 -5.25 9.61
CA VAL A 164 4.26 -4.65 8.28
C VAL A 164 5.14 -5.57 7.42
N LEU A 165 6.24 -6.08 7.97
CA LEU A 165 7.10 -7.05 7.26
C LEU A 165 6.33 -8.31 6.84
N ALA A 166 5.49 -8.87 7.72
CA ALA A 166 4.65 -10.03 7.40
C ALA A 166 3.66 -9.71 6.26
N SER A 167 3.10 -8.50 6.24
CA SER A 167 2.20 -8.06 5.16
C SER A 167 2.89 -8.05 3.80
N GLN A 168 4.15 -7.62 3.72
CA GLN A 168 4.95 -7.63 2.49
C GLN A 168 5.14 -9.08 1.99
N GLY A 169 5.42 -10.02 2.89
CA GLY A 169 5.51 -11.45 2.57
C GLY A 169 4.19 -12.02 2.03
N ILE A 170 3.05 -11.67 2.64
CA ILE A 170 1.71 -12.08 2.19
C ILE A 170 1.45 -11.60 0.77
N VAL A 171 1.77 -10.33 0.47
CA VAL A 171 1.63 -9.75 -0.87
C VAL A 171 2.44 -10.53 -1.91
N GLN A 172 3.70 -10.85 -1.61
CA GLN A 172 4.56 -11.63 -2.53
C GLN A 172 4.04 -13.05 -2.73
N LEU A 173 3.59 -13.71 -1.66
CA LEU A 173 3.00 -15.05 -1.75
C LEU A 173 1.67 -15.05 -2.53
N SER A 174 0.88 -13.97 -2.42
CA SER A 174 -0.31 -13.80 -3.26
C SER A 174 0.05 -13.75 -4.75
N ARG A 175 1.12 -13.03 -5.12
CA ARG A 175 1.62 -12.97 -6.50
C ARG A 175 2.08 -14.32 -7.04
N LEU A 176 2.60 -15.20 -6.17
CA LEU A 176 2.90 -16.60 -6.47
C LEU A 176 1.64 -17.48 -6.58
N ARG A 177 0.45 -16.90 -6.53
CA ARG A 177 -0.84 -17.59 -6.59
C ARG A 177 -1.04 -18.64 -5.48
N VAL A 178 -0.42 -18.41 -4.32
CA VAL A 178 -0.66 -19.24 -3.14
C VAL A 178 -2.17 -19.27 -2.86
N PRO A 179 -2.76 -20.46 -2.54
CA PRO A 179 -4.19 -20.58 -2.29
C PRO A 179 -4.69 -19.63 -1.19
N PRO A 180 -5.89 -19.04 -1.34
CA PRO A 180 -6.45 -18.08 -0.38
C PRO A 180 -6.47 -18.58 1.07
N ARG A 181 -6.80 -19.87 1.28
CA ARG A 181 -6.78 -20.51 2.59
C ARG A 181 -5.39 -20.41 3.23
N ARG A 182 -4.35 -20.72 2.47
CA ARG A 182 -2.97 -20.68 2.99
C ARG A 182 -2.51 -19.26 3.32
N LEU A 183 -2.93 -18.24 2.53
CA LEU A 183 -2.63 -16.84 2.83
C LEU A 183 -3.25 -16.42 4.17
N ARG A 184 -4.52 -16.79 4.42
CA ARG A 184 -5.19 -16.52 5.70
C ARG A 184 -4.54 -17.26 6.88
N GLU A 185 -4.15 -18.52 6.68
CA GLU A 185 -3.43 -19.29 7.71
C GLU A 185 -2.08 -18.65 8.06
N LEU A 186 -1.35 -18.12 7.07
CA LEU A 186 -0.09 -17.42 7.30
C LEU A 186 -0.32 -16.07 8.01
N ALA A 187 -1.32 -15.30 7.62
CA ALA A 187 -1.70 -14.08 8.31
C ALA A 187 -2.01 -14.34 9.80
N ALA A 188 -2.87 -15.33 10.10
CA ALA A 188 -3.22 -15.71 11.45
C ALA A 188 -2.05 -16.29 12.28
N ARG A 189 -1.05 -16.90 11.65
CA ARG A 189 0.16 -17.33 12.36
C ARG A 189 1.08 -16.15 12.66
N SER A 190 1.20 -15.21 11.73
CA SER A 190 2.02 -14.02 11.90
C SER A 190 1.49 -13.13 13.02
N SER A 191 0.15 -12.91 13.10
CA SER A 191 -0.44 -12.11 14.19
C SER A 191 -0.17 -12.71 15.57
N ARG A 192 -0.22 -14.04 15.72
CA ARG A 192 0.10 -14.72 16.99
C ARG A 192 1.55 -14.57 17.43
N LEU A 193 2.49 -14.53 16.49
CA LEU A 193 3.92 -14.34 16.81
C LEU A 193 4.18 -12.91 17.30
N VAL A 194 3.48 -11.94 16.74
CA VAL A 194 3.59 -10.52 17.10
C VAL A 194 3.01 -10.22 18.49
N ALA A 195 1.94 -10.91 18.87
CA ALA A 195 1.23 -10.70 20.13
C ALA A 195 1.96 -11.26 21.38
N ARG A 196 3.08 -11.94 21.21
CA ARG A 196 3.88 -12.47 22.34
C ARG A 196 4.95 -11.44 22.70
N PRO A 197 4.81 -10.71 23.82
CA PRO A 197 5.91 -9.92 24.34
C PRO A 197 7.10 -10.85 24.63
N ALA A 198 8.30 -10.36 24.33
CA ALA A 198 9.55 -11.11 24.57
C ALA A 198 9.82 -11.24 26.07
#